data_32cf697605a75f5e318e25f2a3da51f9
#
_entry.id   32cf697605a75f5e318e25f2a3da51f9
#
_cell.length_a   1.000
_cell.length_b   1.000
_cell.length_c   1.000
_cell.angle_alpha   90.00
_cell.angle_beta   90.00
_cell.angle_gamma   90.00
#
_symmetry.space_group_name_H-M   'P 1'
#
loop_
_entity.id
_entity.type
_entity.pdbx_description
1 polymer ?
#
loop_
_entity_poly.entity_id
_entity_poly.type
_entity_poly.pdbx_seq_one_letter_code
_entity_poly.pdbx_strand_id
1 'polypeptide(L)'
;LKFLLSSFFKICILEMMKTIPIPEILQRINKIFTQNGYEAFLVGGAVRDLILGKEISDYDIATNAKPEDVIRIFHKVIPTGIAHGTVTILFMGQSIEATTYRIEKDYSDGRHPDKVEYASKIEEDLSRRDFTMNAIAASLADGKIVDPFGGQVDIENKVIRTVGNPLERFSEDGLRPVRALRFAAQLGFEIEKETLKAIPATNHITKGISIERFRDEFVKMLKSHKPSVALNLMEKTGILEMFLPEVFECRNVIQRDIRGFHSFDVLDHLIYALDGVVLASKNMGSLELRLASLFHDIGKPAAKK
;
A
#
# COMPACT_ATOMS: atom_id res chain seq x y z
N LEU A 1 9.84 19.87 -31.68
CA LEU A 1 9.20 20.80 -30.71
C LEU A 1 8.44 20.07 -29.62
N LYS A 2 7.60 19.06 -29.94
CA LYS A 2 6.88 18.23 -28.93
C LYS A 2 7.83 17.46 -27.99
N PHE A 3 8.97 16.98 -28.47
CA PHE A 3 9.99 16.27 -27.66
C PHE A 3 10.73 17.21 -26.71
N LEU A 4 11.04 18.43 -27.16
CA LEU A 4 11.70 19.47 -26.32
C LEU A 4 10.76 20.00 -25.24
N LEU A 5 9.47 20.20 -25.54
CA LEU A 5 8.45 20.60 -24.56
C LEU A 5 8.23 19.50 -23.49
N SER A 6 8.25 18.22 -23.89
CA SER A 6 8.17 17.09 -22.94
C SER A 6 9.36 17.03 -21.98
N SER A 7 10.59 17.26 -22.47
CA SER A 7 11.79 17.29 -21.64
C SER A 7 11.85 18.53 -20.73
N PHE A 8 11.41 19.70 -21.22
CA PHE A 8 11.33 20.92 -20.40
C PHE A 8 10.26 20.82 -19.31
N PHE A 9 9.12 20.20 -19.62
CA PHE A 9 8.07 19.92 -18.64
C PHE A 9 8.54 18.92 -17.58
N LYS A 10 9.28 17.87 -17.97
CA LYS A 10 9.90 16.91 -17.04
C LYS A 10 10.93 17.55 -16.10
N ILE A 11 11.81 18.41 -16.63
CA ILE A 11 12.82 19.14 -15.83
C ILE A 11 12.13 20.11 -14.85
N CYS A 12 11.07 20.80 -15.29
CA CYS A 12 10.32 21.73 -14.45
C CYS A 12 9.53 20.99 -13.33
N ILE A 13 9.01 19.77 -13.60
CA ILE A 13 8.33 18.94 -12.59
C ILE A 13 9.34 18.43 -11.55
N LEU A 14 10.54 18.02 -11.95
CA LEU A 14 11.59 17.57 -11.01
C LEU A 14 12.09 18.70 -10.09
N GLU A 15 12.14 19.95 -10.55
CA GLU A 15 12.45 21.10 -9.67
C GLU A 15 11.27 21.51 -8.78
N MET A 16 10.03 21.31 -9.22
CA MET A 16 8.83 21.60 -8.41
C MET A 16 8.62 20.64 -7.26
N MET A 17 9.18 19.42 -7.31
CA MET A 17 8.98 18.40 -6.29
C MET A 17 10.02 18.40 -5.15
N LYS A 18 10.76 19.47 -4.94
CA LYS A 18 11.58 19.66 -3.72
C LYS A 18 10.72 19.88 -2.47
N THR A 19 9.50 20.38 -2.67
CA THR A 19 8.55 20.65 -1.59
C THR A 19 7.13 20.31 -2.03
N ILE A 20 6.29 19.93 -1.06
CA ILE A 20 4.84 19.77 -1.26
C ILE A 20 4.07 20.69 -0.30
N PRO A 21 2.87 21.14 -0.69
CA PRO A 21 2.03 21.95 0.18
C PRO A 21 1.59 21.12 1.39
N ILE A 22 1.84 21.61 2.59
CA ILE A 22 1.43 20.98 3.84
C ILE A 22 0.02 21.45 4.20
N PRO A 23 -0.96 20.55 4.42
CA PRO A 23 -2.31 20.90 4.87
C PRO A 23 -2.31 21.78 6.13
N GLU A 24 -3.23 22.74 6.20
CA GLU A 24 -3.26 23.72 7.31
C GLU A 24 -3.33 23.06 8.69
N ILE A 25 -4.09 22.00 8.82
CA ILE A 25 -4.18 21.25 10.08
C ILE A 25 -2.82 20.72 10.54
N LEU A 26 -2.00 20.22 9.60
CA LEU A 26 -0.66 19.71 9.90
C LEU A 26 0.33 20.86 10.21
N GLN A 27 0.16 22.02 9.57
CA GLN A 27 0.95 23.22 9.93
C GLN A 27 0.68 23.65 11.38
N ARG A 28 -0.58 23.56 11.85
CA ARG A 28 -0.95 23.84 13.23
C ARG A 28 -0.36 22.82 14.20
N ILE A 29 -0.38 21.54 13.83
CA ILE A 29 0.28 20.47 14.59
C ILE A 29 1.79 20.69 14.67
N ASN A 30 2.42 21.06 13.55
CA ASN A 30 3.84 21.36 13.50
C ASN A 30 4.25 22.44 14.49
N LYS A 31 3.44 23.50 14.63
CA LYS A 31 3.71 24.57 15.63
C LYS A 31 3.82 24.02 17.06
N ILE A 32 2.97 23.05 17.41
CA ILE A 32 3.00 22.43 18.74
C ILE A 32 4.28 21.60 18.90
N PHE A 33 4.66 20.79 17.91
CA PHE A 33 5.90 20.02 17.94
C PHE A 33 7.12 20.93 18.06
N THR A 34 7.25 21.94 17.20
CA THR A 34 8.42 22.83 17.16
C THR A 34 8.55 23.70 18.41
N GLN A 35 7.43 24.16 19.01
CA GLN A 35 7.44 24.88 20.29
C GLN A 35 7.96 24.05 21.46
N ASN A 36 7.90 22.71 21.33
CA ASN A 36 8.41 21.77 22.33
C ASN A 36 9.75 21.13 21.90
N GLY A 37 10.40 21.64 20.85
CA GLY A 37 11.72 21.17 20.41
C GLY A 37 11.71 19.88 19.59
N TYR A 38 10.54 19.47 19.05
CA TYR A 38 10.41 18.30 18.22
C TYR A 38 10.20 18.66 16.74
N GLU A 39 10.58 17.75 15.86
CA GLU A 39 10.29 17.80 14.44
C GLU A 39 9.21 16.78 14.06
N ALA A 40 8.49 17.03 12.97
CA ALA A 40 7.49 16.12 12.46
C ALA A 40 7.46 16.16 10.93
N PHE A 41 7.20 14.99 10.33
CA PHE A 41 7.10 14.79 8.89
C PHE A 41 5.78 14.09 8.55
N LEU A 42 5.13 14.52 7.47
CA LEU A 42 4.12 13.71 6.81
C LEU A 42 4.82 12.55 6.11
N VAL A 43 4.26 11.33 6.17
CA VAL A 43 4.95 10.14 5.68
C VAL A 43 4.02 9.19 4.92
N GLY A 44 4.61 8.24 4.19
CA GLY A 44 3.91 7.09 3.65
C GLY A 44 2.95 7.41 2.51
N GLY A 45 1.78 6.78 2.56
CA GLY A 45 0.75 6.89 1.52
C GLY A 45 0.27 8.31 1.28
N ALA A 46 0.20 9.13 2.33
CA ALA A 46 -0.22 10.53 2.23
C ALA A 46 0.73 11.36 1.35
N VAL A 47 2.05 11.20 1.53
CA VAL A 47 3.05 11.91 0.70
C VAL A 47 2.96 11.45 -0.76
N ARG A 48 2.89 10.13 -1.00
CA ARG A 48 2.70 9.58 -2.35
C ARG A 48 1.46 10.16 -3.02
N ASP A 49 0.34 10.20 -2.31
CA ASP A 49 -0.95 10.63 -2.87
C ASP A 49 -0.93 12.14 -3.16
N LEU A 50 -0.28 12.98 -2.34
CA LEU A 50 -0.01 14.38 -2.65
C LEU A 50 0.87 14.54 -3.90
N ILE A 51 1.94 13.76 -4.05
CA ILE A 51 2.79 13.76 -5.25
C ILE A 51 1.98 13.40 -6.51
N LEU A 52 1.00 12.48 -6.37
CA LEU A 52 0.09 12.10 -7.44
C LEU A 52 -1.04 13.12 -7.69
N GLY A 53 -1.08 14.23 -6.94
CA GLY A 53 -2.12 15.25 -7.05
C GLY A 53 -3.48 14.80 -6.51
N LYS A 54 -3.52 13.81 -5.61
CA LYS A 54 -4.74 13.33 -4.97
C LYS A 54 -5.00 14.05 -3.65
N GLU A 55 -6.27 14.17 -3.30
CA GLU A 55 -6.66 14.58 -1.95
C GLU A 55 -6.32 13.47 -0.94
N ILE A 56 -5.89 13.89 0.25
CA ILE A 56 -5.59 12.99 1.36
C ILE A 56 -6.58 13.22 2.50
N SER A 57 -7.05 12.13 3.10
CA SER A 57 -7.96 12.13 4.26
C SER A 57 -7.29 11.59 5.52
N ASP A 58 -6.33 10.70 5.35
CA ASP A 58 -5.63 10.04 6.44
C ASP A 58 -4.23 10.63 6.56
N TYR A 59 -3.89 11.09 7.76
CA TYR A 59 -2.62 11.73 8.04
C TYR A 59 -1.76 10.85 8.93
N ASP A 60 -0.68 10.32 8.36
CA ASP A 60 0.37 9.62 9.09
C ASP A 60 1.56 10.55 9.24
N ILE A 61 1.95 10.84 10.46
CA ILE A 61 3.15 11.63 10.75
C ILE A 61 4.20 10.78 11.46
N ALA A 62 5.46 11.06 11.15
CA ALA A 62 6.61 10.55 11.89
C ALA A 62 7.30 11.70 12.62
N THR A 63 7.78 11.45 13.83
CA THR A 63 8.38 12.48 14.72
C THR A 63 9.53 11.89 15.55
N ASN A 64 10.43 12.74 16.01
CA ASN A 64 11.43 12.36 17.01
C ASN A 64 10.89 12.44 18.47
N ALA A 65 9.66 12.93 18.67
CA ALA A 65 9.00 12.88 19.97
C ALA A 65 8.60 11.44 20.32
N LYS A 66 8.87 11.01 21.57
CA LYS A 66 8.39 9.72 22.06
C LYS A 66 6.87 9.76 22.35
N PRO A 67 6.17 8.61 22.41
CA PRO A 67 4.74 8.57 22.71
C PRO A 67 4.35 9.37 23.95
N GLU A 68 5.14 9.29 25.02
CA GLU A 68 4.90 10.02 26.27
C GLU A 68 4.99 11.53 26.06
N ASP A 69 5.92 11.99 25.23
CA ASP A 69 6.08 13.40 24.90
C ASP A 69 4.90 13.89 24.07
N VAL A 70 4.45 13.11 23.07
CA VAL A 70 3.25 13.44 22.28
C VAL A 70 2.02 13.54 23.18
N ILE A 71 1.83 12.60 24.11
CA ILE A 71 0.73 12.64 25.08
C ILE A 71 0.80 13.89 25.96
N ARG A 72 2.01 14.35 26.32
CA ARG A 72 2.22 15.54 27.17
C ARG A 72 1.91 16.85 26.43
N ILE A 73 2.28 16.95 25.14
CA ILE A 73 2.18 18.23 24.39
C ILE A 73 0.82 18.42 23.68
N PHE A 74 0.04 17.36 23.47
CA PHE A 74 -1.29 17.45 22.86
C PHE A 74 -2.40 17.21 23.88
N HIS A 75 -3.47 17.97 23.75
CA HIS A 75 -4.60 17.92 24.71
C HIS A 75 -5.35 16.58 24.69
N LYS A 76 -5.48 15.93 23.51
CA LYS A 76 -6.24 14.68 23.38
C LYS A 76 -5.50 13.70 22.49
N VAL A 77 -5.00 12.63 23.11
CA VAL A 77 -4.22 11.57 22.45
C VAL A 77 -4.78 10.21 22.89
N ILE A 78 -4.95 9.31 21.94
CA ILE A 78 -5.35 7.93 22.18
C ILE A 78 -4.09 7.04 22.05
N PRO A 79 -3.77 6.23 23.04
CA PRO A 79 -2.57 5.37 23.05
C PRO A 79 -2.81 4.09 22.23
N THR A 80 -2.98 4.23 20.93
CA THR A 80 -3.37 3.14 20.02
C THR A 80 -2.31 2.07 19.80
N GLY A 81 -1.03 2.40 20.03
CA GLY A 81 0.08 1.47 19.75
C GLY A 81 1.38 1.88 20.42
N ILE A 82 1.35 2.23 21.72
CA ILE A 82 2.53 2.70 22.47
C ILE A 82 3.70 1.71 22.40
N ALA A 83 3.42 0.40 22.48
CA ALA A 83 4.45 -0.64 22.40
C ALA A 83 5.23 -0.59 21.07
N HIS A 84 4.63 0.00 20.02
CA HIS A 84 5.22 0.19 18.71
C HIS A 84 5.57 1.65 18.39
N GLY A 85 5.57 2.53 19.42
CA GLY A 85 5.90 3.94 19.26
C GLY A 85 4.82 4.78 18.58
N THR A 86 3.57 4.30 18.48
CA THR A 86 2.47 4.97 17.75
C THR A 86 1.38 5.44 18.72
N VAL A 87 0.87 6.64 18.50
CA VAL A 87 -0.30 7.22 19.16
C VAL A 87 -1.19 7.93 18.16
N THR A 88 -2.47 8.08 18.48
CA THR A 88 -3.42 8.85 17.64
C THR A 88 -3.72 10.19 18.30
N ILE A 89 -3.36 11.28 17.66
CA ILE A 89 -3.67 12.65 18.07
C ILE A 89 -5.07 12.98 17.52
N LEU A 90 -5.98 13.37 18.42
CA LEU A 90 -7.29 13.91 18.03
C LEU A 90 -7.19 15.44 18.00
N PHE A 91 -7.18 16.01 16.80
CA PHE A 91 -6.98 17.44 16.61
C PHE A 91 -7.97 18.01 15.61
N MET A 92 -8.73 19.03 16.01
CA MET A 92 -9.73 19.72 15.17
C MET A 92 -10.73 18.77 14.46
N GLY A 93 -11.16 17.71 15.16
CA GLY A 93 -12.10 16.72 14.62
C GLY A 93 -11.47 15.66 13.70
N GLN A 94 -10.16 15.71 13.50
CA GLN A 94 -9.41 14.71 12.74
C GLN A 94 -8.61 13.79 13.65
N SER A 95 -8.42 12.55 13.20
CA SER A 95 -7.54 11.55 13.80
C SER A 95 -6.24 11.50 13.02
N ILE A 96 -5.11 11.76 13.69
CA ILE A 96 -3.79 11.83 13.06
C ILE A 96 -2.90 10.82 13.76
N GLU A 97 -2.40 9.85 13.01
CA GLU A 97 -1.49 8.85 13.55
C GLU A 97 -0.08 9.45 13.63
N ALA A 98 0.50 9.41 14.83
CA ALA A 98 1.84 9.90 15.11
C ALA A 98 2.73 8.75 15.56
N THR A 99 3.78 8.47 14.81
CA THR A 99 4.74 7.40 15.09
C THR A 99 6.12 7.99 15.37
N THR A 100 6.73 7.60 16.49
CA THR A 100 8.13 7.95 16.79
C THR A 100 9.04 7.24 15.78
N TYR A 101 10.07 7.94 15.26
CA TYR A 101 11.08 7.32 14.39
C TYR A 101 11.63 6.07 15.04
N ARG A 102 11.70 4.99 14.28
CA ARG A 102 12.18 3.72 14.80
C ARG A 102 12.95 2.91 13.76
N ILE A 103 13.88 2.12 14.28
CA ILE A 103 14.54 1.06 13.56
C ILE A 103 13.95 -0.26 14.05
N GLU A 104 13.65 -1.13 13.15
CA GLU A 104 13.13 -2.47 13.43
C GLU A 104 14.24 -3.47 13.11
N LYS A 105 14.51 -4.38 14.04
CA LYS A 105 15.55 -5.41 13.90
C LYS A 105 14.96 -6.77 14.24
N ASP A 106 15.40 -7.75 13.49
CA ASP A 106 15.03 -9.15 13.62
C ASP A 106 13.50 -9.37 13.55
N TYR A 107 13.08 -10.40 12.87
CA TYR A 107 11.66 -10.73 12.67
C TYR A 107 11.51 -12.24 12.74
N SER A 108 11.41 -12.79 13.95
CA SER A 108 11.33 -14.22 14.15
C SER A 108 9.99 -14.82 13.72
N ASP A 109 8.92 -14.04 13.77
CA ASP A 109 7.55 -14.50 13.45
C ASP A 109 7.05 -14.06 12.05
N GLY A 110 7.91 -13.36 11.27
CA GLY A 110 7.55 -12.83 9.95
C GLY A 110 6.47 -11.73 9.99
N ARG A 111 6.34 -11.03 11.13
CA ARG A 111 5.39 -9.94 11.33
C ARG A 111 5.86 -8.84 12.27
N HIS A 112 6.27 -9.22 13.47
CA HIS A 112 6.64 -8.26 14.50
C HIS A 112 8.15 -8.21 14.63
N PRO A 113 8.75 -7.01 14.65
CA PRO A 113 10.16 -6.90 14.96
C PRO A 113 10.41 -7.37 16.39
N ASP A 114 11.41 -8.20 16.58
CA ASP A 114 11.82 -8.68 17.92
C ASP A 114 12.36 -7.56 18.78
N LYS A 115 12.93 -6.52 18.14
CA LYS A 115 13.43 -5.32 18.79
C LYS A 115 13.00 -4.06 18.05
N VAL A 116 12.47 -3.11 18.79
CA VAL A 116 12.16 -1.75 18.31
C VAL A 116 13.07 -0.79 19.06
N GLU A 117 13.92 -0.09 18.31
CA GLU A 117 14.78 0.97 18.85
C GLU A 117 14.33 2.31 18.25
N TYR A 118 14.27 3.36 19.07
CA TYR A 118 13.95 4.69 18.56
C TYR A 118 15.12 5.21 17.72
N ALA A 119 14.80 5.67 16.51
CA ALA A 119 15.75 6.27 15.58
C ALA A 119 15.94 7.76 15.87
N SER A 120 17.08 8.30 15.45
CA SER A 120 17.39 9.72 15.60
C SER A 120 17.06 10.53 14.34
N LYS A 121 16.93 9.87 13.19
CA LYS A 121 16.73 10.49 11.88
C LYS A 121 15.55 9.88 11.15
N ILE A 122 14.85 10.70 10.38
CA ILE A 122 13.71 10.26 9.56
C ILE A 122 14.11 9.21 8.52
N GLU A 123 15.32 9.30 7.95
CA GLU A 123 15.81 8.36 6.95
C GLU A 123 15.90 6.91 7.47
N GLU A 124 16.17 6.76 8.75
CA GLU A 124 16.20 5.45 9.42
C GLU A 124 14.77 4.86 9.52
N ASP A 125 13.74 5.68 9.82
CA ASP A 125 12.34 5.25 9.80
C ASP A 125 11.88 4.88 8.38
N LEU A 126 12.32 5.65 7.37
CA LEU A 126 11.98 5.39 5.99
C LEU A 126 12.60 4.06 5.49
N SER A 127 13.77 3.68 5.99
CA SER A 127 14.50 2.47 5.55
C SER A 127 13.76 1.16 5.88
N ARG A 128 12.91 1.12 6.92
CA ARG A 128 12.13 -0.08 7.30
C ARG A 128 10.83 -0.25 6.55
N ARG A 129 10.43 0.73 5.72
CA ARG A 129 9.16 0.72 4.99
C ARG A 129 9.15 -0.31 3.86
N ASP A 130 7.96 -0.64 3.38
CA ASP A 130 7.73 -1.68 2.37
C ASP A 130 8.26 -1.31 0.98
N PHE A 131 7.78 -0.18 0.44
CA PHE A 131 8.05 0.24 -0.94
C PHE A 131 8.62 1.65 -0.98
N THR A 132 9.50 1.91 -1.97
CA THR A 132 10.14 3.22 -2.19
C THR A 132 9.12 4.35 -2.28
N MET A 133 8.01 4.14 -3.00
CA MET A 133 6.92 5.11 -3.15
C MET A 133 6.19 5.46 -1.84
N ASN A 134 6.35 4.64 -0.80
CA ASN A 134 5.81 4.88 0.54
C ASN A 134 6.91 5.27 1.56
N ALA A 135 8.18 5.23 1.14
CA ALA A 135 9.35 5.59 1.93
C ALA A 135 9.82 7.02 1.65
N ILE A 136 8.86 7.92 1.54
CA ILE A 136 9.04 9.35 1.31
C ILE A 136 8.45 10.09 2.50
N ALA A 137 9.12 11.14 2.95
CA ALA A 137 8.65 12.05 3.98
C ALA A 137 8.61 13.49 3.49
N ALA A 138 7.73 14.30 4.07
CA ALA A 138 7.69 15.74 3.84
C ALA A 138 7.67 16.48 5.18
N SER A 139 8.63 17.35 5.40
CA SER A 139 8.74 18.16 6.60
C SER A 139 7.48 19.01 6.80
N LEU A 140 6.87 18.93 7.98
CA LEU A 140 5.70 19.74 8.29
C LEU A 140 6.05 21.24 8.44
N ALA A 141 7.34 21.58 8.59
CA ALA A 141 7.78 22.95 8.75
C ALA A 141 7.77 23.74 7.43
N ASP A 142 8.24 23.13 6.35
CA ASP A 142 8.48 23.80 5.08
C ASP A 142 8.07 23.00 3.84
N GLY A 143 7.52 21.80 4.04
CA GLY A 143 7.11 20.90 2.98
C GLY A 143 8.27 20.21 2.24
N LYS A 144 9.51 20.38 2.70
CA LYS A 144 10.69 19.80 2.05
C LYS A 144 10.62 18.27 2.06
N ILE A 145 10.84 17.70 0.88
CA ILE A 145 10.80 16.25 0.69
C ILE A 145 12.13 15.61 1.12
N VAL A 146 12.03 14.49 1.84
CA VAL A 146 13.12 13.56 2.17
C VAL A 146 12.80 12.24 1.47
N ASP A 147 13.62 11.87 0.49
CA ASP A 147 13.41 10.69 -0.37
C ASP A 147 14.75 9.96 -0.60
N PRO A 148 15.23 9.21 0.39
CA PRO A 148 16.54 8.55 0.31
C PRO A 148 16.55 7.32 -0.62
N PHE A 149 15.36 6.83 -1.04
CA PHE A 149 15.23 5.60 -1.82
C PHE A 149 14.71 5.82 -3.24
N GLY A 150 14.56 7.08 -3.69
CA GLY A 150 14.13 7.41 -5.04
C GLY A 150 12.64 7.10 -5.30
N GLY A 151 11.82 7.16 -4.26
CA GLY A 151 10.38 6.89 -4.37
C GLY A 151 9.64 7.83 -5.31
N GLN A 152 10.06 9.09 -5.43
CA GLN A 152 9.47 10.04 -6.39
C GLN A 152 9.68 9.59 -7.84
N VAL A 153 10.89 9.07 -8.14
CA VAL A 153 11.21 8.53 -9.48
C VAL A 153 10.37 7.30 -9.77
N ASP A 154 10.19 6.41 -8.79
CA ASP A 154 9.34 5.23 -8.94
C ASP A 154 7.85 5.61 -9.10
N ILE A 155 7.36 6.66 -8.43
CA ILE A 155 6.00 7.19 -8.63
C ILE A 155 5.84 7.74 -10.05
N GLU A 156 6.79 8.53 -10.55
CA GLU A 156 6.76 9.08 -11.91
C GLU A 156 6.75 7.96 -12.97
N ASN A 157 7.57 6.93 -12.77
CA ASN A 157 7.67 5.78 -13.66
C ASN A 157 6.55 4.74 -13.44
N LYS A 158 5.67 4.95 -12.45
CA LYS A 158 4.59 4.03 -12.06
C LYS A 158 5.12 2.64 -11.70
N VAL A 159 6.16 2.59 -10.88
CA VAL A 159 6.84 1.37 -10.46
C VAL A 159 6.61 1.12 -8.96
N ILE A 160 6.35 -0.13 -8.60
CA ILE A 160 6.33 -0.63 -7.23
C ILE A 160 7.64 -1.38 -6.98
N ARG A 161 8.51 -0.81 -6.20
CA ARG A 161 9.81 -1.35 -5.81
C ARG A 161 9.92 -1.41 -4.30
N THR A 162 10.48 -2.51 -3.77
CA THR A 162 10.79 -2.59 -2.34
C THR A 162 11.91 -1.64 -1.94
N VAL A 163 11.89 -1.19 -0.69
CA VAL A 163 13.05 -0.54 -0.09
C VAL A 163 14.11 -1.62 0.17
N GLY A 164 15.30 -1.47 -0.39
CA GLY A 164 16.39 -2.45 -0.23
C GLY A 164 16.15 -3.76 -0.97
N ASN A 165 16.66 -4.86 -0.40
CA ASN A 165 16.58 -6.19 -1.01
C ASN A 165 15.14 -6.75 -0.91
N PRO A 166 14.50 -7.16 -2.02
CA PRO A 166 13.12 -7.66 -2.00
C PRO A 166 12.94 -8.93 -1.16
N LEU A 167 13.88 -9.87 -1.20
CA LEU A 167 13.79 -11.11 -0.41
C LEU A 167 13.84 -10.83 1.08
N GLU A 168 14.77 -10.00 1.52
CA GLU A 168 14.87 -9.57 2.92
C GLU A 168 13.60 -8.83 3.35
N ARG A 169 13.17 -7.86 2.54
CA ARG A 169 12.00 -7.04 2.83
C ARG A 169 10.71 -7.84 2.97
N PHE A 170 10.51 -8.85 2.13
CA PHE A 170 9.34 -9.73 2.21
C PHE A 170 9.46 -10.78 3.31
N SER A 171 10.67 -11.12 3.73
CA SER A 171 10.90 -12.02 4.88
C SER A 171 10.59 -11.37 6.22
N GLU A 172 10.65 -10.04 6.32
CA GLU A 172 10.29 -9.31 7.54
C GLU A 172 8.78 -9.30 7.82
N ASP A 173 7.93 -9.16 6.78
CA ASP A 173 6.47 -9.23 6.93
C ASP A 173 5.84 -9.86 5.69
N GLY A 174 5.28 -11.07 5.88
CA GLY A 174 4.60 -11.83 4.83
C GLY A 174 3.39 -11.15 4.20
N LEU A 175 2.88 -10.04 4.77
CA LEU A 175 1.82 -9.26 4.13
C LEU A 175 2.35 -8.33 3.02
N ARG A 176 3.64 -7.97 3.02
CA ARG A 176 4.21 -7.05 2.02
C ARG A 176 4.07 -7.56 0.57
N PRO A 177 4.26 -8.86 0.26
CA PRO A 177 3.92 -9.40 -1.05
C PRO A 177 2.46 -9.13 -1.46
N VAL A 178 1.50 -9.39 -0.59
CA VAL A 178 0.06 -9.15 -0.85
C VAL A 178 -0.20 -7.65 -1.07
N ARG A 179 0.46 -6.78 -0.30
CA ARG A 179 0.38 -5.33 -0.47
C ARG A 179 0.91 -4.85 -1.82
N ALA A 180 1.98 -5.49 -2.36
CA ALA A 180 2.48 -5.18 -3.71
C ALA A 180 1.40 -5.41 -4.78
N LEU A 181 0.71 -6.55 -4.72
CA LEU A 181 -0.37 -6.89 -5.63
C LEU A 181 -1.56 -5.92 -5.50
N ARG A 182 -1.89 -5.54 -4.27
CA ARG A 182 -2.92 -4.52 -4.02
C ARG A 182 -2.55 -3.17 -4.63
N PHE A 183 -1.33 -2.70 -4.42
CA PHE A 183 -0.90 -1.41 -4.97
C PHE A 183 -0.89 -1.43 -6.50
N ALA A 184 -0.51 -2.55 -7.13
CA ALA A 184 -0.60 -2.70 -8.58
C ALA A 184 -2.03 -2.47 -9.10
N ALA A 185 -3.04 -3.05 -8.46
CA ALA A 185 -4.44 -2.85 -8.83
C ALA A 185 -4.98 -1.45 -8.49
N GLN A 186 -4.59 -0.88 -7.34
CA GLN A 186 -5.10 0.41 -6.88
C GLN A 186 -4.49 1.61 -7.60
N LEU A 187 -3.19 1.55 -7.88
CA LEU A 187 -2.46 2.66 -8.47
C LEU A 187 -2.29 2.50 -10.00
N GLY A 188 -2.47 1.28 -10.52
CA GLY A 188 -2.15 0.96 -11.91
C GLY A 188 -0.64 1.01 -12.18
N PHE A 189 0.16 0.71 -11.17
CA PHE A 189 1.62 0.67 -11.27
C PHE A 189 2.09 -0.75 -11.56
N GLU A 190 3.24 -0.88 -12.22
CA GLU A 190 3.89 -2.17 -12.45
C GLU A 190 4.81 -2.54 -11.28
N ILE A 191 4.81 -3.83 -10.92
CA ILE A 191 5.75 -4.32 -9.91
C ILE A 191 7.11 -4.53 -10.59
N GLU A 192 8.16 -3.94 -10.04
CA GLU A 192 9.53 -4.09 -10.50
C GLU A 192 9.93 -5.57 -10.56
N LYS A 193 10.72 -5.95 -11.56
CA LYS A 193 10.99 -7.36 -11.92
C LYS A 193 11.57 -8.19 -10.77
N GLU A 194 12.55 -7.65 -10.03
CA GLU A 194 13.17 -8.40 -8.92
C GLU A 194 12.24 -8.43 -7.70
N THR A 195 11.47 -7.37 -7.47
CA THR A 195 10.39 -7.34 -6.47
C THR A 195 9.33 -8.40 -6.78
N LEU A 196 8.89 -8.52 -8.04
CA LEU A 196 7.90 -9.53 -8.45
C LEU A 196 8.44 -10.97 -8.30
N LYS A 197 9.70 -11.21 -8.65
CA LYS A 197 10.33 -12.54 -8.49
C LYS A 197 10.47 -12.96 -7.03
N ALA A 198 10.65 -12.02 -6.12
CA ALA A 198 10.77 -12.31 -4.70
C ALA A 198 9.45 -12.81 -4.07
N ILE A 199 8.29 -12.46 -4.66
CA ILE A 199 6.99 -12.87 -4.12
C ILE A 199 6.88 -14.39 -4.00
N PRO A 200 6.97 -15.19 -5.07
CA PRO A 200 6.87 -16.64 -4.94
C PRO A 200 7.99 -17.25 -4.08
N ALA A 201 9.18 -16.65 -4.05
CA ALA A 201 10.29 -17.13 -3.24
C ALA A 201 10.02 -17.00 -1.71
N THR A 202 9.15 -16.06 -1.31
CA THR A 202 8.79 -15.80 0.10
C THR A 202 7.38 -16.29 0.46
N ASN A 203 6.74 -17.09 -0.39
CA ASN A 203 5.39 -17.62 -0.15
C ASN A 203 5.27 -18.45 1.13
N HIS A 204 6.35 -19.10 1.56
CA HIS A 204 6.37 -19.84 2.83
C HIS A 204 6.15 -18.93 4.06
N ILE A 205 6.56 -17.66 3.99
CA ILE A 205 6.31 -16.64 5.03
C ILE A 205 4.91 -16.05 4.84
N THR A 206 4.55 -15.71 3.59
CA THR A 206 3.22 -15.16 3.24
C THR A 206 2.09 -16.09 3.70
N LYS A 207 2.28 -17.41 3.63
CA LYS A 207 1.32 -18.41 4.11
C LYS A 207 1.01 -18.29 5.62
N GLY A 208 1.93 -17.75 6.39
CA GLY A 208 1.78 -17.56 7.84
C GLY A 208 0.98 -16.32 8.25
N ILE A 209 0.57 -15.45 7.33
CA ILE A 209 -0.25 -14.28 7.69
C ILE A 209 -1.65 -14.69 8.12
N SER A 210 -2.26 -13.95 9.05
CA SER A 210 -3.63 -14.22 9.46
C SER A 210 -4.62 -13.91 8.34
N ILE A 211 -5.72 -14.68 8.30
CA ILE A 211 -6.74 -14.52 7.25
C ILE A 211 -7.41 -13.14 7.29
N GLU A 212 -7.49 -12.51 8.45
CA GLU A 212 -8.02 -11.16 8.63
C GLU A 212 -7.14 -10.13 7.94
N ARG A 213 -5.80 -10.24 8.09
CA ARG A 213 -4.85 -9.35 7.39
C ARG A 213 -4.94 -9.52 5.87
N PHE A 214 -5.01 -10.74 5.40
CA PHE A 214 -5.22 -11.03 3.98
C PHE A 214 -6.54 -10.44 3.50
N ARG A 215 -7.66 -10.72 4.20
CA ARG A 215 -8.99 -10.20 3.88
C ARG A 215 -8.99 -8.68 3.72
N ASP A 216 -8.34 -7.96 4.62
CA ASP A 216 -8.34 -6.50 4.60
C ASP A 216 -7.61 -5.94 3.35
N GLU A 217 -6.51 -6.58 2.93
CA GLU A 217 -5.83 -6.24 1.67
C GLU A 217 -6.66 -6.67 0.45
N PHE A 218 -7.27 -7.86 0.50
CA PHE A 218 -8.11 -8.39 -0.57
C PHE A 218 -9.34 -7.50 -0.83
N VAL A 219 -10.02 -7.05 0.22
CA VAL A 219 -11.13 -6.09 0.09
C VAL A 219 -10.67 -4.80 -0.59
N LYS A 220 -9.47 -4.30 -0.28
CA LYS A 220 -8.90 -3.13 -0.97
C LYS A 220 -8.57 -3.42 -2.44
N MET A 221 -8.12 -4.64 -2.78
CA MET A 221 -7.93 -5.07 -4.17
C MET A 221 -9.26 -5.07 -4.92
N LEU A 222 -10.29 -5.69 -4.34
CA LEU A 222 -11.62 -5.73 -4.93
C LEU A 222 -12.22 -4.33 -5.14
N LYS A 223 -11.95 -3.37 -4.25
CA LYS A 223 -12.41 -1.98 -4.36
C LYS A 223 -11.62 -1.14 -5.37
N SER A 224 -10.56 -1.67 -5.99
CA SER A 224 -9.79 -0.95 -7.01
C SER A 224 -10.59 -0.75 -8.31
N HIS A 225 -10.08 0.10 -9.18
CA HIS A 225 -10.65 0.35 -10.51
C HIS A 225 -10.51 -0.84 -11.46
N LYS A 226 -9.50 -1.69 -11.25
CA LYS A 226 -9.22 -2.86 -12.09
C LYS A 226 -8.76 -4.03 -11.23
N PRO A 227 -9.70 -4.68 -10.52
CA PRO A 227 -9.37 -5.77 -9.60
C PRO A 227 -8.77 -6.99 -10.29
N SER A 228 -9.04 -7.21 -11.60
CA SER A 228 -8.39 -8.26 -12.39
C SER A 228 -6.86 -8.22 -12.32
N VAL A 229 -6.25 -7.05 -12.21
CA VAL A 229 -4.80 -6.90 -12.09
C VAL A 229 -4.28 -7.63 -10.86
N ALA A 230 -4.93 -7.44 -9.70
CA ALA A 230 -4.52 -8.14 -8.47
C ALA A 230 -4.74 -9.65 -8.58
N LEU A 231 -5.90 -10.11 -9.07
CA LEU A 231 -6.22 -11.53 -9.18
C LEU A 231 -5.28 -12.27 -10.13
N ASN A 232 -4.97 -11.70 -11.29
CA ASN A 232 -4.00 -12.27 -12.23
C ASN A 232 -2.59 -12.33 -11.64
N LEU A 233 -2.18 -11.32 -10.89
CA LEU A 233 -0.89 -11.34 -10.17
C LEU A 233 -0.90 -12.35 -9.03
N MET A 234 -2.00 -12.49 -8.27
CA MET A 234 -2.15 -13.51 -7.23
C MET A 234 -2.02 -14.91 -7.81
N GLU A 235 -2.66 -15.18 -8.97
CA GLU A 235 -2.51 -16.45 -9.67
C GLU A 235 -1.05 -16.69 -10.07
N LYS A 236 -0.45 -15.73 -10.78
CA LYS A 236 0.92 -15.82 -11.28
C LYS A 236 1.96 -16.05 -10.18
N THR A 237 1.71 -15.56 -8.97
CA THR A 237 2.63 -15.64 -7.82
C THR A 237 2.31 -16.78 -6.84
N GLY A 238 1.23 -17.55 -7.07
CA GLY A 238 0.80 -18.64 -6.19
C GLY A 238 -0.01 -18.19 -4.97
N ILE A 239 -0.24 -16.89 -4.81
CA ILE A 239 -1.02 -16.35 -3.68
C ILE A 239 -2.51 -16.68 -3.82
N LEU A 240 -3.02 -16.80 -5.06
CA LEU A 240 -4.43 -17.15 -5.29
C LEU A 240 -4.75 -18.55 -4.75
N GLU A 241 -3.95 -19.55 -5.09
CA GLU A 241 -4.10 -20.93 -4.62
C GLU A 241 -4.00 -21.02 -3.10
N MET A 242 -3.12 -20.21 -2.51
CA MET A 242 -2.86 -20.22 -1.06
C MET A 242 -4.04 -19.72 -0.22
N PHE A 243 -4.75 -18.68 -0.66
CA PHE A 243 -5.78 -18.01 0.12
C PHE A 243 -7.21 -18.16 -0.42
N LEU A 244 -7.34 -18.51 -1.70
CA LEU A 244 -8.61 -18.67 -2.38
C LEU A 244 -8.56 -19.94 -3.28
N PRO A 245 -8.30 -21.12 -2.71
CA PRO A 245 -8.10 -22.34 -3.47
C PRO A 245 -9.32 -22.69 -4.34
N GLU A 246 -10.55 -22.44 -3.86
CA GLU A 246 -11.76 -22.71 -4.63
C GLU A 246 -11.88 -21.82 -5.88
N VAL A 247 -11.37 -20.59 -5.81
CA VAL A 247 -11.29 -19.70 -6.99
C VAL A 247 -10.21 -20.22 -7.94
N PHE A 248 -9.07 -20.64 -7.41
CA PHE A 248 -7.97 -21.19 -8.22
C PHE A 248 -8.37 -22.49 -8.92
N GLU A 249 -9.16 -23.37 -8.29
CA GLU A 249 -9.69 -24.61 -8.91
C GLU A 249 -10.56 -24.35 -10.15
N CYS A 250 -11.03 -23.10 -10.34
CA CYS A 250 -11.75 -22.69 -11.55
C CYS A 250 -10.85 -22.58 -12.79
N ARG A 251 -9.51 -22.62 -12.65
CA ARG A 251 -8.55 -22.61 -13.75
C ARG A 251 -8.68 -23.90 -14.58
N ASN A 252 -8.65 -23.79 -15.91
CA ASN A 252 -8.81 -24.86 -16.88
C ASN A 252 -10.20 -25.54 -16.89
N VAL A 253 -11.17 -25.04 -16.14
CA VAL A 253 -12.55 -25.53 -16.21
C VAL A 253 -13.24 -24.89 -17.41
N ILE A 254 -13.30 -25.63 -18.52
CA ILE A 254 -13.82 -25.13 -19.81
C ILE A 254 -15.33 -24.93 -19.73
N GLN A 255 -15.83 -23.78 -20.16
CA GLN A 255 -17.25 -23.42 -20.21
C GLN A 255 -17.82 -23.52 -21.63
N ARG A 256 -17.39 -24.47 -22.45
CA ARG A 256 -17.95 -24.59 -23.79
C ARG A 256 -19.43 -25.00 -23.74
N ASP A 257 -20.30 -24.09 -24.20
CA ASP A 257 -21.63 -24.50 -24.66
C ASP A 257 -21.60 -24.82 -26.17
N ILE A 258 -22.64 -25.50 -26.64
CA ILE A 258 -22.81 -25.89 -28.07
C ILE A 258 -22.85 -24.66 -28.98
N ARG A 259 -23.09 -23.47 -28.47
CA ARG A 259 -23.23 -22.20 -29.20
C ARG A 259 -21.94 -21.37 -29.25
N GLY A 260 -20.88 -21.79 -28.51
CA GLY A 260 -19.57 -21.15 -28.59
C GLY A 260 -19.47 -19.79 -27.90
N PHE A 261 -20.42 -19.46 -26.99
CA PHE A 261 -20.46 -18.15 -26.31
C PHE A 261 -19.36 -17.94 -25.25
N HIS A 262 -18.62 -18.97 -24.84
CA HIS A 262 -17.61 -18.87 -23.82
C HIS A 262 -16.22 -19.11 -24.39
N SER A 263 -15.41 -18.05 -24.44
CA SER A 263 -14.02 -18.07 -24.92
C SER A 263 -13.03 -18.33 -23.76
N PHE A 264 -13.47 -18.15 -22.51
CA PHE A 264 -12.64 -18.20 -21.29
C PHE A 264 -12.91 -19.47 -20.51
N ASP A 265 -11.94 -19.92 -19.72
CA ASP A 265 -12.22 -20.86 -18.63
C ASP A 265 -12.99 -20.15 -17.49
N VAL A 266 -13.39 -20.93 -16.47
CA VAL A 266 -14.21 -20.36 -15.38
C VAL A 266 -13.45 -19.28 -14.61
N LEU A 267 -12.12 -19.44 -14.36
CA LEU A 267 -11.35 -18.44 -13.61
C LEU A 267 -11.26 -17.12 -14.39
N ASP A 268 -10.90 -17.15 -15.66
CA ASP A 268 -10.85 -15.93 -16.47
C ASP A 268 -12.22 -15.26 -16.56
N HIS A 269 -13.30 -16.06 -16.70
CA HIS A 269 -14.66 -15.55 -16.68
C HIS A 269 -14.97 -14.79 -15.37
N LEU A 270 -14.66 -15.37 -14.20
CA LEU A 270 -14.88 -14.75 -12.90
C LEU A 270 -14.09 -13.43 -12.76
N ILE A 271 -12.81 -13.44 -13.17
CA ILE A 271 -11.94 -12.27 -13.09
C ILE A 271 -12.46 -11.14 -14.00
N TYR A 272 -12.85 -11.44 -15.24
CA TYR A 272 -13.36 -10.42 -16.17
C TYR A 272 -14.79 -9.98 -15.85
N ALA A 273 -15.63 -10.87 -15.30
CA ALA A 273 -16.95 -10.49 -14.82
C ALA A 273 -16.85 -9.46 -13.68
N LEU A 274 -15.85 -9.58 -12.80
CA LEU A 274 -15.57 -8.61 -11.75
C LEU A 274 -15.20 -7.24 -12.32
N ASP A 275 -14.33 -7.16 -13.33
CA ASP A 275 -14.03 -5.89 -14.02
C ASP A 275 -15.29 -5.34 -14.73
N GLY A 276 -16.12 -6.21 -15.29
CA GLY A 276 -17.41 -5.85 -15.89
C GLY A 276 -18.35 -5.14 -14.90
N VAL A 277 -18.42 -5.62 -13.66
CA VAL A 277 -19.19 -4.96 -12.59
C VAL A 277 -18.67 -3.55 -12.29
N VAL A 278 -17.33 -3.38 -12.24
CA VAL A 278 -16.72 -2.06 -12.01
C VAL A 278 -17.09 -1.07 -13.12
N LEU A 279 -17.07 -1.53 -14.37
CA LEU A 279 -17.37 -0.69 -15.55
C LEU A 279 -18.87 -0.37 -15.70
N ALA A 280 -19.73 -1.36 -15.44
CA ALA A 280 -21.18 -1.24 -15.67
C ALA A 280 -21.92 -0.56 -14.53
N SER A 281 -21.35 -0.50 -13.33
CA SER A 281 -22.04 0.01 -12.14
C SER A 281 -21.74 1.48 -11.88
N LYS A 282 -22.73 2.24 -11.43
CA LYS A 282 -22.49 3.55 -10.83
C LYS A 282 -21.58 3.40 -9.61
N ASN A 283 -20.62 4.33 -9.46
CA ASN A 283 -19.63 4.30 -8.38
C ASN A 283 -18.86 2.95 -8.26
N MET A 284 -18.60 2.33 -9.40
CA MET A 284 -17.81 1.08 -9.50
C MET A 284 -18.43 -0.15 -8.82
N GLY A 285 -19.70 -0.11 -8.44
CA GLY A 285 -20.40 -1.20 -7.75
C GLY A 285 -20.02 -1.35 -6.27
N SER A 286 -20.94 -1.90 -5.48
CA SER A 286 -20.67 -2.20 -4.07
C SER A 286 -19.74 -3.38 -3.89
N LEU A 287 -19.15 -3.54 -2.70
CA LEU A 287 -18.29 -4.69 -2.39
C LEU A 287 -19.05 -6.01 -2.53
N GLU A 288 -20.31 -6.05 -2.09
CA GLU A 288 -21.18 -7.23 -2.17
C GLU A 288 -21.40 -7.66 -3.62
N LEU A 289 -21.65 -6.69 -4.52
CA LEU A 289 -21.81 -6.97 -5.94
C LEU A 289 -20.52 -7.50 -6.58
N ARG A 290 -19.38 -6.97 -6.18
CA ARG A 290 -18.06 -7.47 -6.64
C ARG A 290 -17.77 -8.87 -6.15
N LEU A 291 -18.07 -9.16 -4.87
CA LEU A 291 -17.94 -10.51 -4.31
C LEU A 291 -18.91 -11.48 -4.98
N ALA A 292 -20.17 -11.09 -5.18
CA ALA A 292 -21.15 -11.90 -5.88
C ALA A 292 -20.67 -12.23 -7.31
N SER A 293 -20.10 -11.25 -8.02
CA SER A 293 -19.54 -11.46 -9.37
C SER A 293 -18.33 -12.39 -9.36
N LEU A 294 -17.44 -12.29 -8.35
CA LEU A 294 -16.27 -13.15 -8.26
C LEU A 294 -16.63 -14.60 -7.94
N PHE A 295 -17.73 -14.84 -7.20
CA PHE A 295 -18.06 -16.17 -6.69
C PHE A 295 -19.26 -16.84 -7.37
N HIS A 296 -19.95 -16.20 -8.35
CA HIS A 296 -21.20 -16.71 -8.88
C HIS A 296 -21.08 -18.11 -9.53
N ASP A 297 -19.93 -18.45 -10.07
CA ASP A 297 -19.66 -19.71 -10.78
C ASP A 297 -18.62 -20.61 -10.08
N ILE A 298 -18.24 -20.30 -8.85
CA ILE A 298 -17.19 -21.01 -8.09
C ILE A 298 -17.51 -22.49 -7.86
N GLY A 299 -18.78 -22.90 -7.97
CA GLY A 299 -19.21 -24.30 -7.84
C GLY A 299 -19.03 -25.15 -9.10
N LYS A 300 -18.68 -24.57 -10.25
CA LYS A 300 -18.56 -25.29 -11.52
C LYS A 300 -17.50 -26.40 -11.55
N PRO A 301 -16.31 -26.26 -10.92
CA PRO A 301 -15.35 -27.37 -10.83
C PRO A 301 -15.93 -28.62 -10.16
N ALA A 302 -16.66 -28.44 -9.06
CA ALA A 302 -17.28 -29.57 -8.32
C ALA A 302 -18.43 -30.22 -9.10
N ALA A 303 -19.20 -29.46 -9.88
CA ALA A 303 -20.32 -29.96 -10.67
C ALA A 303 -19.88 -30.73 -11.92
N LYS A 304 -18.61 -30.65 -12.34
CA LYS A 304 -18.04 -31.35 -13.49
C LYS A 304 -17.30 -32.65 -13.12
N LYS A 305 -17.13 -32.96 -11.83
CA LYS A 305 -16.65 -34.24 -11.35
C LYS A 305 -17.80 -35.25 -11.33
#